data_36153a2959db52061c39afc66d40e09c
#
_entry.id   36153a2959db52061c39afc66d40e09c
#
_cell.length_a   1.000
_cell.length_b   1.000
_cell.length_c   1.000
_cell.angle_alpha   90.00
_cell.angle_beta   90.00
_cell.angle_gamma   90.00
#
_symmetry.space_group_name_H-M   'P 1'
#
loop_
_entity.id
_entity.type
_entity.pdbx_description
1 polymer ?
#
loop_
_entity_poly.entity_id
_entity_poly.type
_entity_poly.pdbx_seq_one_letter_code
_entity_poly.pdbx_strand_id
1 'polypeptide(L)'
;YAESLICRFVILSNGVSHYFWDTEQGSPTVIDVFPSQEQLELRKSNFNPPRGEVEDIEDDYIAQTQLPNFRNHPDYLDERKRDEFLRNNKLRLLRDYQLRAVEAVQSGVVEGKDRFLLEMATGTGKTLTSSAIIKMFLRLYNVKRVLFLVDRIELETQAQKEFDEVLKNDFRTVVWKENQSDWTKAEIVVSTVQSFVSRNKYRKVFRPDHFDLVISDEAHRSLGARSRRVFEYFIGFKLGLTATPKDYLKSVDIDDISGRDPRQLEKRMMMDHYTTFGCESGEPTFRYSLEDGVKEGYLINPKVIDARTEITTELLSEQGYVFQGVDDDGNDFEETFTHKD
;
A
#
# COMPACT_ATOMS: atom_id res chain seq x y z
N TYR A 1 -3.33 -23.80 23.73
CA TYR A 1 -3.36 -25.09 23.01
C TYR A 1 -2.23 -25.20 21.98
N ALA A 2 -2.01 -24.20 21.12
CA ALA A 2 -0.91 -24.18 20.15
C ALA A 2 0.47 -24.17 20.84
N GLU A 3 0.62 -23.42 21.90
CA GLU A 3 1.84 -23.38 22.72
C GLU A 3 2.14 -24.73 23.37
N SER A 4 1.10 -25.42 23.83
CA SER A 4 1.24 -26.77 24.42
C SER A 4 1.69 -27.83 23.40
N LEU A 5 1.42 -27.62 22.12
CA LEU A 5 1.79 -28.52 21.03
C LEU A 5 3.08 -28.09 20.32
N ILE A 6 3.69 -26.98 20.73
CA ILE A 6 4.88 -26.39 20.07
C ILE A 6 4.63 -26.20 18.55
N CYS A 7 3.41 -25.81 18.19
CA CYS A 7 3.03 -25.55 16.81
C CYS A 7 3.30 -24.10 16.43
N ARG A 8 4.20 -23.88 15.46
CA ARG A 8 4.49 -22.57 14.93
C ARG A 8 3.31 -22.01 14.11
N PHE A 9 2.70 -22.84 13.27
CA PHE A 9 1.62 -22.41 12.37
C PHE A 9 0.27 -22.88 12.86
N VAL A 10 -0.66 -21.96 13.01
CA VAL A 10 -2.01 -22.22 13.48
C VAL A 10 -3.01 -21.74 12.42
N ILE A 11 -3.99 -22.58 12.12
CA ILE A 11 -5.13 -22.21 11.28
C ILE A 11 -6.38 -22.30 12.16
N LEU A 12 -7.07 -21.18 12.29
CA LEU A 12 -8.37 -21.09 12.92
C LEU A 12 -9.43 -20.99 11.84
N SER A 13 -10.49 -21.79 11.93
CA SER A 13 -11.56 -21.79 10.94
C SER A 13 -12.89 -22.09 11.60
N ASN A 14 -13.92 -21.35 11.18
CA ASN A 14 -15.31 -21.63 11.52
C ASN A 14 -16.10 -22.19 10.32
N GLY A 15 -15.40 -22.53 9.21
CA GLY A 15 -15.99 -23.03 7.97
C GLY A 15 -16.34 -21.93 6.96
N VAL A 16 -16.30 -20.66 7.35
CA VAL A 16 -16.61 -19.49 6.51
C VAL A 16 -15.41 -18.55 6.44
N SER A 17 -14.82 -18.23 7.58
CA SER A 17 -13.60 -17.43 7.68
C SER A 17 -12.46 -18.28 8.19
N HIS A 18 -11.28 -18.00 7.67
CA HIS A 18 -10.07 -18.68 8.03
C HIS A 18 -9.02 -17.67 8.45
N TYR A 19 -8.32 -17.98 9.55
CA TYR A 19 -7.22 -17.17 10.05
C TYR A 19 -5.96 -18.02 10.02
N PHE A 20 -4.87 -17.45 9.54
CA PHE A 20 -3.53 -18.01 9.61
C PHE A 20 -2.72 -17.22 10.63
N TRP A 21 -2.07 -17.94 11.52
CA TRP A 21 -1.21 -17.36 12.53
C TRP A 21 0.14 -18.06 12.53
N ASP A 22 1.21 -17.32 12.25
CA ASP A 22 2.57 -17.71 12.56
C ASP A 22 2.86 -17.21 13.98
N THR A 23 2.93 -18.13 14.96
CA THR A 23 3.08 -17.77 16.39
C THR A 23 4.43 -17.11 16.70
N GLU A 24 5.41 -17.21 15.81
CA GLU A 24 6.70 -16.52 15.90
C GLU A 24 6.67 -15.13 15.25
N GLN A 25 5.59 -14.79 14.54
CA GLN A 25 5.48 -13.56 13.76
C GLN A 25 4.08 -12.96 13.87
N GLY A 26 3.96 -11.81 14.52
CA GLY A 26 2.79 -10.97 14.50
C GLY A 26 1.48 -11.61 14.99
N SER A 27 0.37 -11.00 14.60
CA SER A 27 -1.00 -11.39 14.94
C SER A 27 -1.63 -12.26 13.84
N PRO A 28 -2.71 -13.02 14.16
CA PRO A 28 -3.44 -13.79 13.16
C PRO A 28 -3.95 -12.90 12.02
N THR A 29 -3.82 -13.37 10.79
CA THR A 29 -4.33 -12.68 9.59
C THR A 29 -5.42 -13.49 8.93
N VAL A 30 -6.46 -12.81 8.42
CA VAL A 30 -7.52 -13.46 7.67
C VAL A 30 -7.00 -13.95 6.32
N ILE A 31 -7.27 -15.20 5.98
CA ILE A 31 -6.90 -15.81 4.70
C ILE A 31 -8.14 -16.34 3.98
N ASP A 32 -8.12 -16.32 2.66
CA ASP A 32 -9.14 -16.92 1.79
C ASP A 32 -8.68 -18.22 1.12
N VAL A 33 -7.41 -18.54 1.25
CA VAL A 33 -6.78 -19.77 0.76
C VAL A 33 -5.81 -20.30 1.80
N PHE A 34 -5.91 -21.58 2.13
CA PHE A 34 -4.95 -22.20 3.04
C PHE A 34 -3.54 -22.20 2.42
N PRO A 35 -2.51 -21.88 3.23
CA PRO A 35 -1.14 -21.98 2.77
C PRO A 35 -0.81 -23.45 2.39
N SER A 36 -0.05 -23.63 1.30
CA SER A 36 0.45 -24.94 0.93
C SER A 36 1.56 -25.38 1.89
N GLN A 37 1.84 -26.69 1.90
CA GLN A 37 2.97 -27.23 2.68
C GLN A 37 4.28 -26.53 2.29
N GLU A 38 4.52 -26.32 0.99
CA GLU A 38 5.70 -25.59 0.48
C GLU A 38 5.80 -24.17 1.08
N GLN A 39 4.69 -23.45 1.14
CA GLN A 39 4.66 -22.10 1.74
C GLN A 39 5.00 -22.15 3.25
N LEU A 40 4.51 -23.14 3.97
CA LEU A 40 4.81 -23.31 5.39
C LEU A 40 6.27 -23.69 5.63
N GLU A 41 6.83 -24.58 4.80
CA GLU A 41 8.24 -24.98 4.86
C GLU A 41 9.16 -23.80 4.56
N LEU A 42 8.84 -23.00 3.54
CA LEU A 42 9.59 -21.80 3.20
C LEU A 42 9.52 -20.74 4.33
N ARG A 43 8.37 -20.53 4.94
CA ARG A 43 8.24 -19.64 6.11
C ARG A 43 9.12 -20.13 7.26
N LYS A 44 9.17 -21.43 7.48
CA LYS A 44 9.98 -22.01 8.55
C LYS A 44 11.48 -21.87 8.31
N SER A 45 11.92 -21.96 7.05
CA SER A 45 13.34 -21.98 6.68
C SER A 45 13.92 -20.59 6.36
N ASN A 46 13.15 -19.71 5.73
CA ASN A 46 13.70 -18.54 5.05
C ASN A 46 13.29 -17.19 5.65
N PHE A 47 12.19 -17.13 6.42
CA PHE A 47 11.73 -15.85 6.96
C PHE A 47 12.16 -15.68 8.41
N ASN A 48 13.41 -15.35 8.58
CA ASN A 48 13.94 -14.86 9.83
C ASN A 48 14.71 -13.55 9.55
N PRO A 49 13.97 -12.44 9.35
CA PRO A 49 14.61 -11.16 9.10
C PRO A 49 15.52 -10.81 10.28
N PRO A 50 16.69 -10.21 10.04
CA PRO A 50 17.52 -9.70 11.10
C PRO A 50 16.71 -8.67 11.90
N ARG A 51 16.42 -9.00 13.15
CA ARG A 51 15.71 -8.13 14.08
C ARG A 51 16.76 -7.34 14.83
N GLY A 52 16.76 -6.03 14.71
CA GLY A 52 17.58 -5.16 15.55
C GLY A 52 18.62 -4.32 14.83
N GLU A 53 18.76 -4.42 13.53
CA GLU A 53 19.54 -3.43 12.79
C GLU A 53 18.69 -2.16 12.60
N VAL A 54 19.21 -1.04 13.12
CA VAL A 54 18.63 0.29 12.99
C VAL A 54 19.63 1.16 12.28
N GLU A 55 19.22 1.81 11.21
CA GLU A 55 19.98 2.84 10.51
C GLU A 55 19.42 4.21 10.90
N ASP A 56 20.29 5.15 11.17
CA ASP A 56 19.90 6.55 11.34
C ASP A 56 19.60 7.12 9.96
N ILE A 57 18.33 7.42 9.72
CA ILE A 57 17.83 7.85 8.41
C ILE A 57 17.67 9.37 8.43
N GLU A 58 18.60 10.05 7.78
CA GLU A 58 18.57 11.49 7.61
C GLU A 58 17.78 11.94 6.39
N ASP A 59 17.50 13.21 6.27
CA ASP A 59 16.71 13.81 5.19
C ASP A 59 17.28 13.55 3.79
N ASP A 60 18.59 13.42 3.68
CA ASP A 60 19.32 13.17 2.44
C ASP A 60 19.52 11.67 2.11
N TYR A 61 18.89 10.78 2.86
CA TYR A 61 19.03 9.33 2.71
C TYR A 61 18.88 8.84 1.27
N ILE A 62 17.91 9.41 0.54
CA ILE A 62 17.70 9.13 -0.88
C ILE A 62 18.64 9.94 -1.77
N ALA A 63 18.96 11.17 -1.39
CA ALA A 63 19.82 12.03 -2.17
C ALA A 63 21.24 11.45 -2.34
N GLN A 64 21.73 10.74 -1.33
CA GLN A 64 23.01 10.03 -1.39
C GLN A 64 23.04 8.95 -2.49
N THR A 65 21.91 8.32 -2.80
CA THR A 65 21.80 7.36 -3.92
C THR A 65 21.81 8.07 -5.25
N GLN A 66 21.21 9.26 -5.35
CA GLN A 66 21.14 10.03 -6.60
C GLN A 66 22.49 10.63 -6.97
N LEU A 67 23.20 11.19 -6.01
CA LEU A 67 24.50 11.82 -6.19
C LEU A 67 25.41 11.49 -5.00
N PRO A 68 26.23 10.44 -5.08
CA PRO A 68 27.17 10.09 -4.03
C PRO A 68 28.10 11.25 -3.67
N ASN A 69 28.41 11.40 -2.40
CA ASN A 69 29.31 12.44 -1.87
C ASN A 69 28.89 13.91 -2.10
N PHE A 70 27.63 14.17 -2.46
CA PHE A 70 27.14 15.54 -2.70
C PHE A 70 27.33 16.45 -1.48
N ARG A 71 27.31 15.90 -0.27
CA ARG A 71 27.58 16.62 0.98
C ARG A 71 28.92 17.33 1.02
N ASN A 72 29.91 16.85 0.22
CA ASN A 72 31.23 17.43 0.14
C ASN A 72 31.36 18.49 -0.97
N HIS A 73 30.28 18.72 -1.74
CA HIS A 73 30.31 19.69 -2.85
C HIS A 73 30.34 21.12 -2.29
N PRO A 74 31.24 22.02 -2.81
CA PRO A 74 31.37 23.39 -2.29
C PRO A 74 30.04 24.18 -2.30
N ASP A 75 29.24 24.04 -3.35
CA ASP A 75 27.95 24.73 -3.45
C ASP A 75 26.89 24.17 -2.50
N TYR A 76 26.98 22.90 -2.08
CA TYR A 76 26.13 22.34 -1.03
C TYR A 76 26.53 22.83 0.37
N LEU A 77 27.83 23.00 0.60
CA LEU A 77 28.36 23.50 1.88
C LEU A 77 28.08 25.00 2.06
N ASP A 78 27.94 25.76 0.98
CA ASP A 78 27.53 27.17 1.02
C ASP A 78 26.01 27.26 1.20
N GLU A 79 25.56 27.67 2.37
CA GLU A 79 24.15 27.81 2.70
C GLU A 79 23.34 28.64 1.70
N ARG A 80 23.97 29.64 1.06
CA ARG A 80 23.32 30.53 0.10
C ARG A 80 23.08 29.85 -1.25
N LYS A 81 23.88 28.84 -1.57
CA LYS A 81 23.81 28.12 -2.85
C LYS A 81 23.16 26.74 -2.72
N ARG A 82 23.00 26.25 -1.50
CA ARG A 82 22.50 24.89 -1.23
C ARG A 82 21.18 24.59 -1.95
N ASP A 83 20.19 25.47 -1.82
CA ASP A 83 18.88 25.27 -2.44
C ASP A 83 18.95 25.27 -3.97
N GLU A 84 19.81 26.11 -4.55
CA GLU A 84 20.04 26.15 -5.98
C GLU A 84 20.75 24.87 -6.44
N PHE A 85 21.76 24.41 -5.71
CA PHE A 85 22.46 23.17 -5.96
C PHE A 85 21.51 21.97 -5.93
N LEU A 86 20.64 21.85 -4.91
CA LEU A 86 19.66 20.79 -4.79
C LEU A 86 18.69 20.77 -5.99
N ARG A 87 18.20 21.95 -6.39
CA ARG A 87 17.29 22.10 -7.54
C ARG A 87 17.96 21.75 -8.85
N ASN A 88 19.16 22.26 -9.10
CA ASN A 88 19.90 22.04 -10.36
C ASN A 88 20.26 20.56 -10.54
N ASN A 89 20.58 19.86 -9.47
CA ASN A 89 20.88 18.43 -9.48
C ASN A 89 19.61 17.57 -9.28
N LYS A 90 18.44 18.18 -9.13
CA LYS A 90 17.14 17.48 -8.89
C LYS A 90 17.18 16.53 -7.68
N LEU A 91 18.00 16.87 -6.68
CA LEU A 91 18.12 16.02 -5.51
C LEU A 91 16.84 16.03 -4.68
N ARG A 92 16.38 14.85 -4.28
CA ARG A 92 15.20 14.66 -3.46
C ARG A 92 15.62 14.44 -2.02
N LEU A 93 15.19 15.33 -1.15
CA LEU A 93 15.33 15.21 0.29
C LEU A 93 14.00 14.71 0.88
N LEU A 94 14.09 13.92 1.94
CA LEU A 94 12.92 13.51 2.71
C LEU A 94 12.48 14.65 3.62
N ARG A 95 11.18 14.85 3.71
CA ARG A 95 10.57 15.79 4.66
C ARG A 95 10.42 15.11 6.02
N ASP A 96 10.32 15.89 7.09
CA ASP A 96 10.25 15.37 8.45
C ASP A 96 9.17 14.29 8.66
N TYR A 97 8.00 14.48 8.09
CA TYR A 97 6.95 13.47 8.18
C TYR A 97 7.25 12.19 7.39
N GLN A 98 8.04 12.28 6.31
CA GLN A 98 8.47 11.11 5.55
C GLN A 98 9.54 10.33 6.33
N LEU A 99 10.44 11.03 7.03
CA LEU A 99 11.39 10.42 7.97
C LEU A 99 10.63 9.67 9.06
N ARG A 100 9.69 10.33 9.73
CA ARG A 100 8.83 9.69 10.76
C ARG A 100 8.11 8.45 10.24
N ALA A 101 7.67 8.45 8.97
CA ALA A 101 7.04 7.30 8.35
C ALA A 101 8.01 6.11 8.17
N VAL A 102 9.24 6.39 7.73
CA VAL A 102 10.30 5.37 7.57
C VAL A 102 10.72 4.81 8.93
N GLU A 103 10.93 5.68 9.92
CA GLU A 103 11.26 5.30 11.31
C GLU A 103 10.17 4.44 11.96
N ALA A 104 8.89 4.75 11.70
CA ALA A 104 7.77 3.94 12.21
C ALA A 104 7.78 2.51 11.64
N VAL A 105 8.10 2.37 10.36
CA VAL A 105 8.26 1.05 9.73
C VAL A 105 9.48 0.33 10.31
N GLN A 106 10.62 1.01 10.45
CA GLN A 106 11.83 0.45 11.04
C GLN A 106 11.59 -0.04 12.48
N SER A 107 10.95 0.76 13.31
CA SER A 107 10.57 0.39 14.68
C SER A 107 9.67 -0.85 14.70
N GLY A 108 8.69 -0.91 13.80
CA GLY A 108 7.82 -2.06 13.70
C GLY A 108 8.56 -3.34 13.28
N VAL A 109 9.58 -3.27 12.40
CA VAL A 109 10.44 -4.42 12.06
C VAL A 109 11.21 -4.90 13.29
N VAL A 110 11.77 -3.97 14.06
CA VAL A 110 12.49 -4.30 15.32
C VAL A 110 11.56 -4.98 16.33
N GLU A 111 10.30 -4.54 16.41
CA GLU A 111 9.26 -5.17 17.23
C GLU A 111 8.83 -6.56 16.70
N GLY A 112 9.29 -6.96 15.54
CA GLY A 112 8.98 -8.25 14.93
C GLY A 112 7.74 -8.27 14.05
N LYS A 113 7.21 -7.10 13.69
CA LYS A 113 6.09 -6.99 12.74
C LYS A 113 6.59 -7.27 11.33
N ASP A 114 5.73 -7.88 10.52
CA ASP A 114 5.96 -8.17 9.10
C ASP A 114 4.99 -7.43 8.17
N ARG A 115 4.07 -6.65 8.75
CA ARG A 115 3.03 -5.92 8.02
C ARG A 115 2.94 -4.48 8.50
N PHE A 116 2.78 -3.55 7.56
CA PHE A 116 2.78 -2.11 7.82
C PHE A 116 1.72 -1.42 6.98
N LEU A 117 1.05 -0.43 7.55
CA LEU A 117 0.10 0.44 6.85
C LEU A 117 0.50 1.89 7.05
N LEU A 118 0.78 2.59 5.95
CA LEU A 118 0.99 4.04 5.96
C LEU A 118 -0.26 4.74 5.41
N GLU A 119 -0.93 5.48 6.27
CA GLU A 119 -2.01 6.37 5.91
C GLU A 119 -1.44 7.76 5.66
N MET A 120 -1.28 8.12 4.39
CA MET A 120 -0.69 9.39 3.99
C MET A 120 -1.57 10.08 2.95
N ALA A 121 -1.90 11.35 3.16
CA ALA A 121 -2.74 12.12 2.25
C ALA A 121 -2.17 12.17 0.82
N THR A 122 -3.03 12.41 -0.17
CA THR A 122 -2.59 12.61 -1.55
C THR A 122 -1.69 13.84 -1.64
N GLY A 123 -0.62 13.77 -2.45
CA GLY A 123 0.36 14.86 -2.60
C GLY A 123 1.46 14.91 -1.53
N THR A 124 1.48 13.99 -0.56
CA THR A 124 2.53 13.89 0.47
C THR A 124 3.78 13.13 0.03
N GLY A 125 3.85 12.69 -1.24
CA GLY A 125 5.02 11.97 -1.76
C GLY A 125 5.12 10.53 -1.26
N LYS A 126 4.01 9.78 -1.22
CA LYS A 126 3.98 8.35 -0.87
C LYS A 126 5.03 7.53 -1.60
N THR A 127 5.21 7.78 -2.91
CA THR A 127 6.20 7.05 -3.73
C THR A 127 7.63 7.35 -3.28
N LEU A 128 7.94 8.59 -2.93
CA LEU A 128 9.26 8.97 -2.41
C LEU A 128 9.52 8.32 -1.04
N THR A 129 8.51 8.31 -0.16
CA THR A 129 8.58 7.62 1.13
C THR A 129 8.79 6.11 0.93
N SER A 130 8.08 5.50 -0.02
CA SER A 130 8.28 4.08 -0.35
C SER A 130 9.66 3.79 -0.92
N SER A 131 10.26 4.73 -1.68
CA SER A 131 11.64 4.59 -2.16
C SER A 131 12.65 4.50 -1.00
N ALA A 132 12.47 5.34 0.03
CA ALA A 132 13.30 5.28 1.23
C ALA A 132 13.11 3.96 1.99
N ILE A 133 11.88 3.51 2.15
CA ILE A 133 11.57 2.22 2.79
C ILE A 133 12.16 1.06 1.98
N ILE A 134 12.00 1.04 0.65
CA ILE A 134 12.60 0.02 -0.22
C ILE A 134 14.11 -0.03 -0.02
N LYS A 135 14.79 1.13 -0.07
CA LYS A 135 16.24 1.22 0.15
C LYS A 135 16.62 0.66 1.52
N MET A 136 15.90 1.02 2.57
CA MET A 136 16.13 0.53 3.92
C MET A 136 16.00 -1.00 3.98
N PHE A 137 14.94 -1.56 3.42
CA PHE A 137 14.73 -3.01 3.42
C PHE A 137 15.81 -3.78 2.64
N LEU A 138 16.19 -3.28 1.45
CA LEU A 138 17.22 -3.90 0.63
C LEU A 138 18.61 -3.85 1.30
N ARG A 139 18.87 -2.85 2.16
CA ARG A 139 20.15 -2.70 2.85
C ARG A 139 20.23 -3.47 4.17
N LEU A 140 19.18 -3.39 4.98
CA LEU A 140 19.24 -3.82 6.39
C LEU A 140 18.60 -5.19 6.64
N TYR A 141 17.53 -5.53 5.93
CA TYR A 141 16.67 -6.65 6.33
C TYR A 141 16.76 -7.88 5.43
N ASN A 142 17.88 -8.06 4.74
CA ASN A 142 18.15 -9.19 3.84
C ASN A 142 17.07 -9.37 2.75
N VAL A 143 16.37 -8.29 2.43
CA VAL A 143 15.43 -8.25 1.30
C VAL A 143 16.23 -8.18 0.02
N LYS A 144 15.94 -9.05 -0.94
CA LYS A 144 16.61 -9.12 -2.24
C LYS A 144 15.73 -8.64 -3.38
N ARG A 145 14.42 -8.84 -3.25
CA ARG A 145 13.45 -8.51 -4.29
C ARG A 145 12.20 -7.87 -3.71
N VAL A 146 11.79 -6.80 -4.33
CA VAL A 146 10.61 -6.00 -3.98
C VAL A 146 9.59 -6.08 -5.11
N LEU A 147 8.34 -6.34 -4.79
CA LEU A 147 7.20 -6.20 -5.68
C LEU A 147 6.42 -4.96 -5.32
N PHE A 148 6.34 -4.00 -6.24
CA PHE A 148 5.54 -2.80 -6.09
C PHE A 148 4.28 -2.89 -6.93
N LEU A 149 3.12 -2.99 -6.28
CA LEU A 149 1.82 -3.15 -6.91
C LEU A 149 1.09 -1.82 -6.99
N VAL A 150 0.69 -1.45 -8.21
CA VAL A 150 -0.11 -0.25 -8.49
C VAL A 150 -1.51 -0.63 -8.99
N ASP A 151 -2.46 0.30 -8.89
CA ASP A 151 -3.85 0.08 -9.31
C ASP A 151 -4.04 0.18 -10.83
N ARG A 152 -3.30 1.06 -11.52
CA ARG A 152 -3.48 1.37 -12.93
C ARG A 152 -2.18 1.26 -13.72
N ILE A 153 -2.32 0.95 -15.02
CA ILE A 153 -1.18 0.74 -15.93
C ILE A 153 -0.33 2.01 -16.06
N GLU A 154 -0.96 3.18 -16.08
CA GLU A 154 -0.26 4.46 -16.19
C GLU A 154 0.67 4.71 -15.01
N LEU A 155 0.31 4.17 -13.84
CA LEU A 155 1.10 4.27 -12.62
C LEU A 155 2.33 3.35 -12.62
N GLU A 156 2.34 2.26 -13.41
CA GLU A 156 3.52 1.39 -13.56
C GLU A 156 4.73 2.19 -14.06
N THR A 157 4.55 2.93 -15.17
CA THR A 157 5.61 3.74 -15.76
C THR A 157 5.99 4.94 -14.88
N GLN A 158 5.01 5.54 -14.20
CA GLN A 158 5.28 6.64 -13.28
C GLN A 158 6.12 6.18 -12.09
N ALA A 159 5.74 5.07 -11.45
CA ALA A 159 6.49 4.52 -10.32
C ALA A 159 7.90 4.08 -10.74
N GLN A 160 8.03 3.41 -11.91
CA GLN A 160 9.34 3.04 -12.43
C GLN A 160 10.24 4.28 -12.62
N LYS A 161 9.74 5.34 -13.27
CA LYS A 161 10.52 6.57 -13.48
C LYS A 161 10.97 7.19 -12.16
N GLU A 162 10.09 7.22 -11.16
CA GLU A 162 10.42 7.80 -9.85
C GLU A 162 11.49 6.95 -9.14
N PHE A 163 11.37 5.62 -9.16
CA PHE A 163 12.40 4.75 -8.60
C PHE A 163 13.74 4.85 -9.38
N ASP A 164 13.68 4.92 -10.70
CA ASP A 164 14.88 5.12 -11.53
C ASP A 164 15.53 6.50 -11.26
N GLU A 165 14.75 7.54 -10.98
CA GLU A 165 15.31 8.86 -10.62
C GLU A 165 16.06 8.83 -9.29
N VAL A 166 15.51 8.12 -8.29
CA VAL A 166 16.02 8.20 -6.91
C VAL A 166 16.86 7.01 -6.48
N LEU A 167 16.73 5.83 -7.11
CA LEU A 167 17.39 4.60 -6.70
C LEU A 167 18.28 3.93 -7.77
N LYS A 168 18.29 4.40 -9.02
CA LYS A 168 18.95 3.73 -10.16
C LYS A 168 20.45 3.43 -9.99
N ASN A 169 21.13 4.18 -9.15
CA ASN A 169 22.56 3.97 -8.93
C ASN A 169 22.84 2.80 -7.99
N ASP A 170 21.84 2.40 -7.19
CA ASP A 170 21.96 1.30 -6.23
C ASP A 170 21.11 0.09 -6.65
N PHE A 171 19.92 0.32 -7.24
CA PHE A 171 18.95 -0.74 -7.52
C PHE A 171 18.29 -0.55 -8.88
N ARG A 172 18.01 -1.69 -9.54
CA ARG A 172 17.35 -1.73 -10.83
C ARG A 172 15.85 -1.91 -10.69
N THR A 173 15.09 -1.06 -11.38
CA THR A 173 13.62 -1.14 -11.45
C THR A 173 13.16 -1.60 -12.83
N VAL A 174 12.20 -2.51 -12.89
CA VAL A 174 11.59 -2.96 -14.14
C VAL A 174 10.07 -3.05 -14.02
N VAL A 175 9.37 -2.77 -15.11
CA VAL A 175 7.95 -3.08 -15.24
C VAL A 175 7.81 -4.50 -15.77
N TRP A 176 7.06 -5.34 -15.06
CA TRP A 176 6.97 -6.77 -15.36
C TRP A 176 6.50 -7.11 -16.76
N LYS A 177 5.57 -6.32 -17.33
CA LYS A 177 5.03 -6.57 -18.67
C LYS A 177 5.98 -6.26 -19.81
N GLU A 178 6.88 -5.29 -19.61
CA GLU A 178 7.72 -4.76 -20.68
C GLU A 178 8.92 -5.66 -20.99
N ASN A 179 9.44 -6.34 -19.96
CA ASN A 179 10.64 -7.15 -20.08
C ASN A 179 10.49 -8.50 -19.38
N GLN A 180 9.97 -9.51 -20.09
CA GLN A 180 9.71 -10.83 -19.51
C GLN A 180 10.94 -11.60 -19.02
N SER A 181 12.15 -11.20 -19.38
CA SER A 181 13.39 -11.83 -18.89
C SER A 181 14.17 -11.00 -17.87
N ASP A 182 13.91 -9.71 -17.77
CA ASP A 182 14.72 -8.79 -16.97
C ASP A 182 14.30 -8.72 -15.50
N TRP A 183 13.07 -9.12 -15.19
CA TRP A 183 12.58 -9.14 -13.81
C TRP A 183 13.38 -10.07 -12.88
N THR A 184 14.06 -11.09 -13.45
CA THR A 184 14.91 -12.01 -12.67
C THR A 184 16.19 -11.36 -12.14
N LYS A 185 16.60 -10.24 -12.76
CA LYS A 185 17.84 -9.51 -12.46
C LYS A 185 17.58 -8.17 -11.75
N ALA A 186 16.34 -7.77 -11.60
CA ALA A 186 15.97 -6.53 -10.96
C ALA A 186 15.62 -6.73 -9.48
N GLU A 187 16.03 -5.81 -8.65
CA GLU A 187 15.66 -5.75 -7.24
C GLU A 187 14.22 -5.27 -7.07
N ILE A 188 13.74 -4.38 -7.94
CA ILE A 188 12.41 -3.78 -7.84
C ILE A 188 11.60 -4.13 -9.09
N VAL A 189 10.47 -4.80 -8.90
CA VAL A 189 9.52 -5.13 -9.96
C VAL A 189 8.23 -4.36 -9.74
N VAL A 190 7.84 -3.54 -10.71
CA VAL A 190 6.58 -2.79 -10.70
C VAL A 190 5.56 -3.51 -11.56
N SER A 191 4.34 -3.64 -11.06
CA SER A 191 3.24 -4.23 -11.83
C SER A 191 1.87 -3.77 -11.34
N THR A 192 0.87 -3.83 -12.23
CA THR A 192 -0.52 -3.75 -11.77
C THR A 192 -0.95 -5.07 -11.14
N VAL A 193 -1.83 -4.96 -10.15
CA VAL A 193 -2.47 -6.14 -9.54
C VAL A 193 -3.18 -6.99 -10.58
N GLN A 194 -3.89 -6.36 -11.54
CA GLN A 194 -4.64 -7.03 -12.59
C GLN A 194 -3.74 -7.90 -13.48
N SER A 195 -2.52 -7.43 -13.74
CA SER A 195 -1.54 -8.18 -14.52
C SER A 195 -1.11 -9.48 -13.86
N PHE A 196 -0.93 -9.44 -12.55
CA PHE A 196 -0.56 -10.59 -11.73
C PHE A 196 -1.72 -11.58 -11.58
N VAL A 197 -2.94 -11.09 -11.28
CA VAL A 197 -4.13 -11.91 -11.08
C VAL A 197 -4.57 -12.60 -12.37
N SER A 198 -4.31 -11.98 -13.55
CA SER A 198 -4.75 -12.52 -14.84
C SER A 198 -4.28 -13.97 -15.04
N ARG A 199 -5.24 -14.90 -15.11
CA ARG A 199 -5.01 -16.36 -15.30
C ARG A 199 -4.07 -16.98 -14.25
N ASN A 200 -3.99 -16.40 -13.04
CA ASN A 200 -3.07 -16.82 -11.96
C ASN A 200 -1.60 -16.92 -12.43
N LYS A 201 -1.17 -16.01 -13.30
CA LYS A 201 0.19 -16.01 -13.86
C LYS A 201 1.27 -15.97 -12.79
N TYR A 202 1.04 -15.23 -11.71
CA TYR A 202 2.01 -15.12 -10.61
C TYR A 202 2.39 -16.48 -10.02
N ARG A 203 1.44 -17.42 -9.82
CA ARG A 203 1.71 -18.76 -9.27
C ARG A 203 2.49 -19.67 -10.23
N LYS A 204 2.44 -19.38 -11.53
CA LYS A 204 3.15 -20.15 -12.55
C LYS A 204 4.57 -19.67 -12.77
N VAL A 205 4.83 -18.40 -12.50
CA VAL A 205 6.09 -17.73 -12.80
C VAL A 205 6.94 -17.57 -11.54
N PHE A 206 6.31 -17.26 -10.41
CA PHE A 206 7.00 -16.94 -9.18
C PHE A 206 6.74 -17.99 -8.09
N ARG A 207 7.77 -18.31 -7.33
CA ARG A 207 7.64 -19.05 -6.08
C ARG A 207 7.13 -18.12 -4.98
N PRO A 208 6.56 -18.65 -3.88
CA PRO A 208 6.10 -17.84 -2.75
C PRO A 208 7.19 -16.98 -2.10
N ASP A 209 8.43 -17.43 -2.15
CA ASP A 209 9.63 -16.76 -1.59
C ASP A 209 10.34 -15.86 -2.59
N HIS A 210 9.73 -15.58 -3.75
CA HIS A 210 10.41 -14.81 -4.79
C HIS A 210 10.55 -13.32 -4.45
N PHE A 211 9.55 -12.75 -3.79
CA PHE A 211 9.57 -11.37 -3.32
C PHE A 211 9.58 -11.34 -1.80
N ASP A 212 10.59 -10.68 -1.25
CA ASP A 212 10.80 -10.55 0.20
C ASP A 212 10.04 -9.36 0.79
N LEU A 213 9.66 -8.39 -0.06
CA LEU A 213 8.82 -7.25 0.30
C LEU A 213 7.76 -7.03 -0.79
N VAL A 214 6.50 -6.96 -0.41
CA VAL A 214 5.39 -6.61 -1.30
C VAL A 214 4.75 -5.32 -0.83
N ILE A 215 4.77 -4.31 -1.70
CA ILE A 215 4.17 -3.00 -1.45
C ILE A 215 2.93 -2.86 -2.32
N SER A 216 1.84 -2.41 -1.73
CA SER A 216 0.60 -2.06 -2.45
C SER A 216 0.35 -0.58 -2.35
N ASP A 217 0.52 0.12 -3.47
CA ASP A 217 0.11 1.52 -3.59
C ASP A 217 -1.41 1.59 -3.80
N GLU A 218 -2.04 2.62 -3.23
CA GLU A 218 -3.49 2.76 -3.18
C GLU A 218 -4.18 1.47 -2.67
N ALA A 219 -3.70 0.97 -1.53
CA ALA A 219 -4.13 -0.31 -0.94
C ALA A 219 -5.66 -0.44 -0.84
N HIS A 220 -6.38 0.68 -0.67
CA HIS A 220 -7.84 0.73 -0.59
C HIS A 220 -8.55 0.31 -1.91
N ARG A 221 -7.88 0.39 -3.05
CA ARG A 221 -8.40 -0.03 -4.36
C ARG A 221 -7.90 -1.41 -4.75
N SER A 222 -6.68 -1.74 -4.36
CA SER A 222 -5.99 -2.94 -4.81
C SER A 222 -6.28 -4.19 -3.98
N LEU A 223 -6.87 -4.08 -2.79
CA LEU A 223 -7.11 -5.22 -1.88
C LEU A 223 -8.53 -5.82 -1.96
N GLY A 224 -9.20 -5.78 -3.11
CA GLY A 224 -10.34 -6.66 -3.35
C GLY A 224 -9.93 -8.15 -3.27
N ALA A 225 -10.89 -9.05 -3.05
CA ALA A 225 -10.64 -10.47 -2.76
C ALA A 225 -9.61 -11.17 -3.69
N ARG A 226 -9.53 -10.77 -4.97
CA ARG A 226 -8.55 -11.35 -5.92
C ARG A 226 -7.14 -10.80 -5.71
N SER A 227 -7.02 -9.53 -5.41
CA SER A 227 -5.73 -8.85 -5.20
C SER A 227 -5.07 -9.30 -3.92
N ARG A 228 -5.87 -9.53 -2.88
CA ARG A 228 -5.42 -10.08 -1.61
C ARG A 228 -4.74 -11.43 -1.80
N ARG A 229 -5.23 -12.28 -2.71
CA ARG A 229 -4.59 -13.57 -3.02
C ARG A 229 -3.16 -13.43 -3.54
N VAL A 230 -2.85 -12.42 -4.33
CA VAL A 230 -1.49 -12.12 -4.77
C VAL A 230 -0.65 -11.67 -3.59
N PHE A 231 -1.21 -10.76 -2.80
CA PHE A 231 -0.54 -10.19 -1.65
C PHE A 231 -0.18 -11.25 -0.60
N GLU A 232 -1.09 -12.16 -0.31
CA GLU A 232 -0.90 -13.25 0.65
C GLU A 232 -0.08 -14.43 0.08
N TYR A 233 0.05 -14.54 -1.23
CA TYR A 233 0.82 -15.63 -1.84
C TYR A 233 2.32 -15.54 -1.50
N PHE A 234 2.88 -14.34 -1.54
CA PHE A 234 4.29 -14.15 -1.23
C PHE A 234 4.53 -14.11 0.28
N ILE A 235 5.68 -14.69 0.70
CA ILE A 235 6.06 -14.85 2.14
C ILE A 235 6.88 -13.66 2.58
N GLY A 236 6.94 -12.57 2.19
CA GLY A 236 7.77 -11.45 2.61
C GLY A 236 7.02 -10.45 3.47
N PHE A 237 7.69 -9.38 3.77
CA PHE A 237 7.11 -8.20 4.39
C PHE A 237 5.98 -7.62 3.53
N LYS A 238 5.01 -6.98 4.16
CA LYS A 238 3.86 -6.36 3.51
C LYS A 238 3.75 -4.89 3.90
N LEU A 239 3.66 -4.02 2.91
CA LEU A 239 3.45 -2.59 3.12
C LEU A 239 2.26 -2.09 2.31
N GLY A 240 1.32 -1.46 2.96
CA GLY A 240 0.21 -0.74 2.34
C GLY A 240 0.44 0.75 2.36
N LEU A 241 0.22 1.43 1.24
CA LEU A 241 0.19 2.88 1.12
C LEU A 241 -1.22 3.30 0.73
N THR A 242 -1.82 4.21 1.45
CA THR A 242 -3.17 4.70 1.13
C THR A 242 -3.40 6.10 1.68
N ALA A 243 -4.22 6.87 0.99
CA ALA A 243 -4.73 8.14 1.53
C ALA A 243 -6.05 7.96 2.30
N THR A 244 -6.78 6.89 2.00
CA THR A 244 -8.13 6.63 2.51
C THR A 244 -8.28 5.15 2.86
N PRO A 245 -7.71 4.70 3.99
CA PRO A 245 -7.91 3.33 4.41
C PRO A 245 -9.40 3.08 4.68
N LYS A 246 -9.85 1.87 4.40
CA LYS A 246 -11.22 1.46 4.68
C LYS A 246 -11.23 0.67 5.98
N ASP A 247 -11.85 1.25 6.98
CA ASP A 247 -12.13 0.63 8.27
C ASP A 247 -13.59 0.14 8.26
N TYR A 248 -13.77 -1.11 7.89
CA TYR A 248 -15.11 -1.71 7.84
C TYR A 248 -15.60 -2.17 9.21
N LEU A 249 -14.74 -2.18 10.21
CA LEU A 249 -15.05 -2.66 11.56
C LEU A 249 -15.48 -1.52 12.48
N LYS A 250 -15.03 -0.28 12.25
CA LYS A 250 -15.32 0.89 13.08
C LYS A 250 -16.82 1.18 13.29
N SER A 251 -17.65 0.82 12.31
CA SER A 251 -19.11 1.04 12.37
C SER A 251 -19.89 -0.19 12.83
N VAL A 252 -19.22 -1.23 13.29
CA VAL A 252 -19.88 -2.47 13.74
C VAL A 252 -20.06 -2.38 15.25
N ASP A 253 -21.30 -2.12 15.66
CA ASP A 253 -21.66 -2.23 17.07
C ASP A 253 -21.70 -3.71 17.46
N ILE A 254 -20.92 -4.09 18.47
CA ILE A 254 -20.81 -5.48 18.93
C ILE A 254 -22.17 -6.01 19.41
N ASP A 255 -23.00 -5.13 19.96
CA ASP A 255 -24.36 -5.49 20.43
C ASP A 255 -25.35 -5.71 19.27
N ASP A 256 -25.08 -5.16 18.08
CA ASP A 256 -25.92 -5.32 16.88
C ASP A 256 -25.57 -6.60 16.07
N ILE A 257 -24.52 -7.35 16.48
CA ILE A 257 -24.07 -8.57 15.82
C ILE A 257 -25.06 -9.72 15.99
N SER A 258 -25.84 -9.72 17.06
CA SER A 258 -26.79 -10.80 17.36
C SER A 258 -27.96 -10.92 16.36
N GLY A 259 -28.18 -9.89 15.52
CA GLY A 259 -29.23 -9.86 14.50
C GLY A 259 -28.76 -9.91 13.04
N ARG A 260 -27.45 -9.85 12.77
CA ARG A 260 -26.91 -9.84 11.41
C ARG A 260 -26.28 -11.20 11.04
N ASP A 261 -26.39 -11.57 9.75
CA ASP A 261 -25.73 -12.78 9.24
C ASP A 261 -24.22 -12.72 9.52
N PRO A 262 -23.65 -13.65 10.30
CA PRO A 262 -22.21 -13.70 10.61
C PRO A 262 -21.32 -13.62 9.39
N ARG A 263 -21.79 -14.11 8.23
CA ARG A 263 -21.08 -14.04 6.94
C ARG A 263 -20.82 -12.62 6.46
N GLN A 264 -21.68 -11.66 6.81
CA GLN A 264 -21.50 -10.25 6.43
C GLN A 264 -20.38 -9.60 7.25
N LEU A 265 -20.30 -9.90 8.55
CA LEU A 265 -19.22 -9.43 9.41
C LEU A 265 -17.87 -9.97 8.93
N GLU A 266 -17.80 -11.26 8.68
CA GLU A 266 -16.60 -11.92 8.17
C GLU A 266 -16.14 -11.33 6.83
N LYS A 267 -17.09 -11.07 5.91
CA LYS A 267 -16.78 -10.40 4.64
C LYS A 267 -16.22 -8.99 4.85
N ARG A 268 -16.72 -8.24 5.85
CA ARG A 268 -16.19 -6.92 6.22
C ARG A 268 -14.78 -7.02 6.78
N MET A 269 -14.51 -7.97 7.67
CA MET A 269 -13.17 -8.22 8.21
C MET A 269 -12.16 -8.56 7.11
N MET A 270 -12.57 -9.35 6.11
CA MET A 270 -11.73 -9.65 4.95
C MET A 270 -11.44 -8.43 4.07
N MET A 271 -12.28 -7.41 4.09
CA MET A 271 -12.13 -6.19 3.29
C MET A 271 -11.47 -5.06 4.09
N ASP A 272 -11.29 -5.25 5.38
CA ASP A 272 -10.69 -4.25 6.25
C ASP A 272 -9.18 -4.16 6.03
N HIS A 273 -8.68 -2.93 5.83
CA HIS A 273 -7.27 -2.70 5.54
C HIS A 273 -6.41 -2.82 6.78
N TYR A 274 -6.88 -2.33 7.91
CA TYR A 274 -6.14 -2.40 9.16
C TYR A 274 -5.87 -3.85 9.55
N THR A 275 -6.87 -4.70 9.47
CA THR A 275 -6.73 -6.15 9.71
C THR A 275 -5.77 -6.80 8.69
N THR A 276 -5.83 -6.41 7.41
CA THR A 276 -4.95 -6.95 6.36
C THR A 276 -3.48 -6.65 6.63
N PHE A 277 -3.19 -5.48 7.18
CA PHE A 277 -1.82 -5.06 7.50
C PHE A 277 -1.44 -5.28 8.98
N GLY A 278 -2.18 -6.12 9.71
CA GLY A 278 -1.87 -6.46 11.10
C GLY A 278 -1.96 -5.28 12.07
N CYS A 279 -2.72 -4.24 11.70
CA CYS A 279 -2.99 -3.08 12.53
C CYS A 279 -4.32 -3.25 13.27
N GLU A 280 -4.44 -2.65 14.45
CA GLU A 280 -5.74 -2.49 15.09
C GLU A 280 -6.59 -1.50 14.30
N SER A 281 -7.92 -1.64 14.36
CA SER A 281 -8.82 -0.77 13.60
C SER A 281 -8.61 0.70 13.96
N GLY A 282 -8.36 1.53 12.95
CA GLY A 282 -8.09 2.95 13.10
C GLY A 282 -6.66 3.33 13.50
N GLU A 283 -5.77 2.35 13.77
CA GLU A 283 -4.39 2.58 14.21
C GLU A 283 -3.38 2.03 13.19
N PRO A 284 -3.05 2.80 12.11
CA PRO A 284 -2.04 2.40 11.14
C PRO A 284 -0.63 2.47 11.75
N THR A 285 0.35 1.87 11.07
CA THR A 285 1.76 2.00 11.45
C THR A 285 2.21 3.45 11.51
N PHE A 286 1.73 4.26 10.55
CA PHE A 286 1.96 5.70 10.52
C PHE A 286 0.79 6.42 9.85
N ARG A 287 0.42 7.59 10.39
CA ARG A 287 -0.63 8.45 9.84
C ARG A 287 -0.10 9.86 9.59
N TYR A 288 -0.41 10.39 8.42
CA TYR A 288 -0.19 11.79 8.06
C TYR A 288 -1.36 12.29 7.24
N SER A 289 -2.25 12.98 7.88
CA SER A 289 -3.51 13.45 7.31
C SER A 289 -3.33 14.69 6.41
N LEU A 290 -4.37 15.02 5.64
CA LEU A 290 -4.43 16.29 4.91
C LEU A 290 -4.31 17.49 5.87
N GLU A 291 -4.94 17.39 7.03
CA GLU A 291 -4.91 18.45 8.05
C GLU A 291 -3.50 18.66 8.60
N ASP A 292 -2.77 17.58 8.88
CA ASP A 292 -1.37 17.66 9.30
C ASP A 292 -0.51 18.34 8.23
N GLY A 293 -0.67 17.93 6.97
CA GLY A 293 0.06 18.52 5.85
C GLY A 293 -0.23 20.00 5.63
N VAL A 294 -1.46 20.45 5.88
CA VAL A 294 -1.81 21.87 5.82
C VAL A 294 -1.24 22.62 7.02
N LYS A 295 -1.32 22.07 8.22
CA LYS A 295 -0.76 22.68 9.45
C LYS A 295 0.76 22.87 9.35
N GLU A 296 1.46 21.84 8.83
CA GLU A 296 2.91 21.88 8.64
C GLU A 296 3.34 22.66 7.38
N GLY A 297 2.39 23.15 6.58
CA GLY A 297 2.65 24.00 5.39
C GLY A 297 3.11 23.22 4.14
N TYR A 298 3.04 21.90 4.15
CA TYR A 298 3.39 21.07 2.98
C TYR A 298 2.26 20.89 1.98
N LEU A 299 1.02 21.05 2.42
CA LEU A 299 -0.18 20.97 1.57
C LEU A 299 -0.98 22.26 1.64
N ILE A 300 -1.65 22.57 0.53
CA ILE A 300 -2.53 23.72 0.42
C ILE A 300 -3.90 23.35 0.98
N ASN A 301 -4.49 24.24 1.77
CA ASN A 301 -5.84 24.04 2.27
C ASN A 301 -6.85 23.97 1.09
N PRO A 302 -7.56 22.85 0.90
CA PRO A 302 -8.47 22.71 -0.21
C PRO A 302 -9.65 23.67 -0.07
N LYS A 303 -10.01 24.36 -1.16
CA LYS A 303 -11.27 25.08 -1.24
C LYS A 303 -12.36 24.11 -1.68
N VAL A 304 -13.31 23.85 -0.80
CA VAL A 304 -14.50 23.08 -1.18
C VAL A 304 -15.45 24.02 -1.91
N ILE A 305 -15.69 23.74 -3.18
CA ILE A 305 -16.75 24.40 -3.95
C ILE A 305 -17.92 23.42 -3.96
N ASP A 306 -19.01 23.80 -3.30
CA ASP A 306 -20.25 23.03 -3.32
C ASP A 306 -20.94 23.29 -4.67
N ALA A 307 -20.74 22.38 -5.61
CA ALA A 307 -21.40 22.40 -6.91
C ALA A 307 -22.69 21.56 -6.83
N ARG A 308 -23.63 21.96 -5.96
CA ARG A 308 -24.96 21.34 -5.98
C ARG A 308 -25.64 21.70 -7.27
N THR A 309 -26.04 20.69 -8.01
CA THR A 309 -27.03 20.86 -9.08
C THR A 309 -28.40 21.08 -8.44
N GLU A 310 -29.32 21.73 -9.14
CA GLU A 310 -30.71 21.86 -8.69
C GLU A 310 -31.40 20.50 -8.49
N ILE A 311 -30.79 19.44 -9.07
CA ILE A 311 -31.24 18.06 -8.94
C ILE A 311 -30.55 17.44 -7.72
N THR A 312 -31.23 17.36 -6.60
CA THR A 312 -30.77 16.63 -5.41
C THR A 312 -31.47 15.27 -5.31
N THR A 313 -30.85 14.32 -4.61
CA THR A 313 -31.46 13.03 -4.33
C THR A 313 -32.79 13.17 -3.57
N GLU A 314 -32.95 14.22 -2.77
CA GLU A 314 -34.22 14.56 -2.10
C GLU A 314 -35.29 14.98 -3.11
N LEU A 315 -34.94 15.84 -4.05
CA LEU A 315 -35.86 16.33 -5.09
C LEU A 315 -36.30 15.18 -6.03
N LEU A 316 -35.36 14.29 -6.39
CA LEU A 316 -35.63 13.06 -7.14
C LEU A 316 -36.55 12.08 -6.36
N SER A 317 -36.39 11.98 -5.02
CA SER A 317 -37.20 11.07 -4.22
C SER A 317 -38.62 11.57 -3.98
N GLU A 318 -38.83 12.88 -3.91
CA GLU A 318 -40.12 13.51 -3.56
C GLU A 318 -40.97 13.85 -4.79
N GLN A 319 -40.37 14.34 -5.86
CA GLN A 319 -41.10 14.90 -6.98
C GLN A 319 -40.75 14.30 -8.35
N GLY A 320 -39.65 13.52 -8.44
CA GLY A 320 -39.07 13.14 -9.72
C GLY A 320 -38.43 14.36 -10.44
N TYR A 321 -37.61 14.10 -11.45
CA TYR A 321 -37.05 15.14 -12.30
C TYR A 321 -37.46 14.89 -13.75
N VAL A 322 -38.02 15.91 -14.38
CA VAL A 322 -38.43 15.86 -15.77
C VAL A 322 -37.29 16.42 -16.63
N PHE A 323 -36.70 15.57 -17.44
CA PHE A 323 -35.69 15.95 -18.42
C PHE A 323 -36.35 16.19 -19.77
N GLN A 324 -36.13 17.35 -20.35
CA GLN A 324 -36.55 17.69 -21.70
C GLN A 324 -35.31 17.74 -22.58
N GLY A 325 -35.32 17.03 -23.67
CA GLY A 325 -34.23 16.97 -24.63
C GLY A 325 -34.74 16.83 -26.03
N VAL A 326 -33.79 16.77 -26.98
CA VAL A 326 -34.07 16.49 -28.39
C VAL A 326 -33.38 15.19 -28.74
N ASP A 327 -34.08 14.24 -29.33
CA ASP A 327 -33.53 12.96 -29.76
C ASP A 327 -32.62 13.13 -31.01
N ASP A 328 -31.95 12.04 -31.39
CA ASP A 328 -31.03 12.04 -32.53
C ASP A 328 -31.74 12.32 -33.87
N ASP A 329 -33.07 12.20 -33.91
CA ASP A 329 -33.92 12.49 -35.06
C ASP A 329 -34.49 13.93 -35.05
N GLY A 330 -34.17 14.70 -34.02
CA GLY A 330 -34.55 16.12 -33.88
C GLY A 330 -35.96 16.32 -33.29
N ASN A 331 -36.55 15.33 -32.64
CA ASN A 331 -37.84 15.45 -31.95
C ASN A 331 -37.62 15.75 -30.46
N ASP A 332 -38.46 16.64 -29.92
CA ASP A 332 -38.48 16.90 -28.50
C ASP A 332 -39.00 15.69 -27.73
N PHE A 333 -38.28 15.32 -26.66
CA PHE A 333 -38.73 14.28 -25.74
C PHE A 333 -38.69 14.76 -24.28
N GLU A 334 -39.53 14.18 -23.48
CA GLU A 334 -39.64 14.46 -22.05
C GLU A 334 -39.61 13.11 -21.31
N GLU A 335 -38.65 12.95 -20.39
CA GLU A 335 -38.47 11.75 -19.61
C GLU A 335 -38.40 12.10 -18.10
N THR A 336 -39.16 11.38 -17.30
CA THR A 336 -39.22 11.62 -15.84
C THR A 336 -38.38 10.59 -15.14
N PHE A 337 -37.29 11.04 -14.48
CA PHE A 337 -36.44 10.19 -13.63
C PHE A 337 -36.93 10.21 -12.20
N THR A 338 -37.00 9.06 -11.56
CA THR A 338 -37.39 8.87 -10.17
C THR A 338 -36.29 8.15 -9.40
N HIS A 339 -36.37 8.06 -8.08
CA HIS A 339 -35.40 7.35 -7.25
C HIS A 339 -35.27 5.83 -7.59
N LYS A 340 -36.10 5.31 -8.45
CA LYS A 340 -36.07 3.87 -8.86
C LYS A 340 -35.32 3.65 -10.18
N ASP A 341 -35.02 4.68 -10.90
CA ASP A 341 -34.26 4.69 -12.14
C ASP A 341 -32.81 5.12 -11.88
#